data_05bb3d9c3e67de75d4afa30c62293a5e
#
_entry.id   05bb3d9c3e67de75d4afa30c62293a5e
#
_cell.length_a   1.000
_cell.length_b   1.000
_cell.length_c   1.000
_cell.angle_alpha   90.00
_cell.angle_beta   90.00
_cell.angle_gamma   90.00
#
_symmetry.space_group_name_H-M   'P 1'
#
loop_
_entity.id
_entity.type
_entity.pdbx_description
1 polymer ?
#
loop_
_entity_poly.entity_id
_entity_poly.type
_entity_poly.pdbx_seq_one_letter_code
_entity_poly.pdbx_strand_id
1 'polypeptide(L)'
;MPLVSVCMTTYNHEAYISQAIESVLAQHTDFGVEIVIGEDCSTDSTLEICRQYEQQYPDVVRVVTSPQNVGMHANYRRTIEACRGEYIAMLDGDDYFSDSNKLQMQVGAIEEAGAAMCYTRSERKSQTKITIYPQGKLHDSFADMLILNTAENCTTLARRDMILRYYD
;
A
#
# COMPACT_ATOMS: atom_id res chain seq x y z
N MET A 1 17.15 4.78 -7.54
CA MET A 1 16.23 3.77 -6.98
C MET A 1 15.14 4.53 -6.22
N PRO A 2 13.89 4.07 -6.18
CA PRO A 2 12.85 4.70 -5.37
C PRO A 2 13.19 4.57 -3.88
N LEU A 3 12.77 5.54 -3.07
CA LEU A 3 12.86 5.44 -1.62
C LEU A 3 11.67 4.64 -1.07
N VAL A 4 10.48 4.83 -1.64
CA VAL A 4 9.25 4.16 -1.24
C VAL A 4 8.72 3.28 -2.37
N SER A 5 8.39 2.02 -2.06
CA SER A 5 7.57 1.17 -2.90
C SER A 5 6.16 1.09 -2.31
N VAL A 6 5.13 1.41 -3.10
CA VAL A 6 3.75 1.09 -2.74
C VAL A 6 3.46 -0.33 -3.21
N CYS A 7 3.31 -1.24 -2.24
CA CYS A 7 2.90 -2.64 -2.46
C CYS A 7 1.38 -2.67 -2.55
N MET A 8 0.85 -2.80 -3.78
CA MET A 8 -0.58 -2.80 -4.06
C MET A 8 -1.03 -4.19 -4.48
N THR A 9 -1.90 -4.83 -3.70
CA THR A 9 -2.48 -6.13 -4.08
C THR A 9 -3.88 -5.97 -4.62
N THR A 10 -4.23 -6.76 -5.65
CA THR A 10 -5.54 -6.65 -6.30
C THR A 10 -6.04 -7.99 -6.84
N TYR A 11 -7.35 -8.19 -6.74
CA TYR A 11 -8.09 -9.30 -7.36
C TYR A 11 -9.56 -8.91 -7.56
N ASN A 12 -10.01 -8.81 -8.82
CA ASN A 12 -11.37 -8.40 -9.20
C ASN A 12 -11.77 -7.02 -8.63
N HIS A 13 -10.91 -6.03 -8.83
CA HIS A 13 -11.12 -4.65 -8.39
C HIS A 13 -11.28 -3.66 -9.55
N GLU A 14 -11.85 -4.07 -10.70
CA GLU A 14 -11.98 -3.20 -11.89
C GLU A 14 -12.66 -1.85 -11.60
N ALA A 15 -13.59 -1.81 -10.63
CA ALA A 15 -14.30 -0.59 -10.25
C ALA A 15 -13.46 0.38 -9.40
N TYR A 16 -12.33 -0.05 -8.82
CA TYR A 16 -11.58 0.70 -7.81
C TYR A 16 -10.12 0.93 -8.17
N ILE A 17 -9.49 -0.01 -8.88
CA ILE A 17 -8.05 -0.05 -9.10
C ILE A 17 -7.48 1.23 -9.73
N SER A 18 -8.22 1.88 -10.63
CA SER A 18 -7.80 3.17 -11.21
C SER A 18 -7.65 4.24 -10.13
N GLN A 19 -8.63 4.37 -9.23
CA GLN A 19 -8.58 5.33 -8.13
C GLN A 19 -7.42 5.04 -7.18
N ALA A 20 -7.16 3.76 -6.89
CA ALA A 20 -6.03 3.35 -6.06
C ALA A 20 -4.70 3.81 -6.66
N ILE A 21 -4.45 3.50 -7.93
CA ILE A 21 -3.21 3.87 -8.65
C ILE A 21 -3.07 5.39 -8.72
N GLU A 22 -4.11 6.11 -9.13
CA GLU A 22 -4.11 7.57 -9.27
C GLU A 22 -3.83 8.26 -7.94
N SER A 23 -4.32 7.72 -6.81
CA SER A 23 -4.07 8.28 -5.48
C SER A 23 -2.59 8.23 -5.07
N VAL A 24 -1.85 7.24 -5.58
CA VAL A 24 -0.40 7.14 -5.39
C VAL A 24 0.35 8.05 -6.36
N LEU A 25 -0.07 8.10 -7.62
CA LEU A 25 0.53 9.01 -8.62
C LEU A 25 0.38 10.50 -8.23
N ALA A 26 -0.66 10.82 -7.47
CA ALA A 26 -0.92 12.17 -6.95
C ALA A 26 -0.11 12.52 -5.67
N GLN A 27 0.74 11.63 -5.17
CA GLN A 27 1.54 11.93 -3.98
C GLN A 27 2.63 12.97 -4.27
N HIS A 28 2.74 13.95 -3.39
CA HIS A 28 3.78 14.97 -3.42
C HIS A 28 4.94 14.54 -2.52
N THR A 29 6.07 14.15 -3.11
CA THR A 29 7.27 13.70 -2.40
C THR A 29 8.52 14.35 -3.01
N ASP A 30 9.54 14.56 -2.20
CA ASP A 30 10.89 14.98 -2.63
C ASP A 30 11.80 13.79 -2.94
N PHE A 31 11.26 12.58 -2.91
CA PHE A 31 11.91 11.31 -3.21
C PHE A 31 11.14 10.51 -4.27
N GLY A 32 11.80 9.51 -4.85
CA GLY A 32 11.19 8.61 -5.83
C GLY A 32 10.23 7.61 -5.18
N VAL A 33 9.09 7.41 -5.82
CA VAL A 33 8.07 6.41 -5.47
C VAL A 33 7.89 5.45 -6.63
N GLU A 34 7.76 4.15 -6.38
CA GLU A 34 7.28 3.15 -7.34
C GLU A 34 5.98 2.53 -6.84
N ILE A 35 5.16 2.04 -7.77
CA ILE A 35 3.95 1.25 -7.50
C ILE A 35 4.22 -0.17 -8.01
N VAL A 36 4.20 -1.15 -7.13
CA VAL A 36 4.31 -2.56 -7.47
C VAL A 36 2.95 -3.19 -7.27
N ILE A 37 2.28 -3.56 -8.36
CA ILE A 37 0.93 -4.11 -8.34
C ILE A 37 1.01 -5.63 -8.42
N GLY A 38 0.64 -6.32 -7.35
CA GLY A 38 0.43 -7.76 -7.32
C GLY A 38 -0.97 -8.11 -7.78
N GLU A 39 -1.11 -8.44 -9.05
CA GLU A 39 -2.38 -8.80 -9.66
C GLU A 39 -2.58 -10.31 -9.62
N ASP A 40 -3.63 -10.80 -8.98
CA ASP A 40 -3.80 -12.21 -8.62
C ASP A 40 -4.71 -13.00 -9.58
N CYS A 41 -4.48 -12.84 -10.89
CA CYS A 41 -5.22 -13.52 -11.94
C CYS A 41 -6.73 -13.19 -11.91
N SER A 42 -7.05 -11.90 -11.95
CA SER A 42 -8.44 -11.41 -11.98
C SER A 42 -9.20 -11.93 -13.19
N THR A 43 -10.51 -12.09 -13.01
CA THR A 43 -11.45 -12.53 -14.05
C THR A 43 -12.24 -11.39 -14.69
N ASP A 44 -12.08 -10.18 -14.15
CA ASP A 44 -12.65 -8.93 -14.65
C ASP A 44 -11.58 -8.10 -15.41
N SER A 45 -11.83 -6.82 -15.66
CA SER A 45 -10.91 -5.93 -16.38
C SER A 45 -9.73 -5.42 -15.53
N THR A 46 -9.55 -5.88 -14.29
CA THR A 46 -8.50 -5.37 -13.37
C THR A 46 -7.10 -5.46 -13.99
N LEU A 47 -6.72 -6.62 -14.54
CA LEU A 47 -5.39 -6.81 -15.16
C LEU A 47 -5.18 -5.87 -16.35
N GLU A 48 -6.18 -5.71 -17.19
CA GLU A 48 -6.10 -4.82 -18.37
C GLU A 48 -5.85 -3.37 -17.93
N ILE A 49 -6.59 -2.90 -16.92
CA ILE A 49 -6.42 -1.55 -16.35
C ILE A 49 -5.01 -1.39 -15.79
N CYS A 50 -4.52 -2.34 -14.98
CA CYS A 50 -3.17 -2.29 -14.42
C CYS A 50 -2.09 -2.20 -15.53
N ARG A 51 -2.23 -2.96 -16.62
CA ARG A 51 -1.30 -2.93 -17.74
C ARG A 51 -1.33 -1.60 -18.51
N GLN A 52 -2.47 -0.94 -18.62
CA GLN A 52 -2.57 0.40 -19.21
C GLN A 52 -1.76 1.42 -18.40
N TYR A 53 -1.87 1.39 -17.05
CA TYR A 53 -1.05 2.26 -16.19
C TYR A 53 0.44 1.93 -16.27
N GLU A 54 0.82 0.65 -16.31
CA GLU A 54 2.22 0.24 -16.51
C GLU A 54 2.80 0.77 -17.82
N GLN A 55 2.02 0.72 -18.91
CA GLN A 55 2.44 1.27 -20.20
C GLN A 55 2.54 2.80 -20.19
N GLN A 56 1.64 3.48 -19.50
CA GLN A 56 1.61 4.93 -19.39
C GLN A 56 2.72 5.48 -18.47
N TYR A 57 3.06 4.73 -17.41
CA TYR A 57 4.04 5.13 -16.40
C TYR A 57 5.10 4.05 -16.16
N PRO A 58 5.89 3.66 -17.20
CA PRO A 58 6.77 2.49 -17.15
C PRO A 58 7.90 2.58 -16.12
N ASP A 59 8.29 3.80 -15.74
CA ASP A 59 9.33 4.04 -14.73
C ASP A 59 8.79 4.01 -13.29
N VAL A 60 7.46 4.09 -13.11
CA VAL A 60 6.80 4.21 -11.81
C VAL A 60 5.94 2.98 -11.50
N VAL A 61 5.15 2.49 -12.46
CA VAL A 61 4.20 1.39 -12.26
C VAL A 61 4.77 0.10 -12.81
N ARG A 62 4.69 -0.96 -12.02
CA ARG A 62 5.11 -2.31 -12.41
C ARG A 62 4.09 -3.34 -11.95
N VAL A 63 3.64 -4.20 -12.86
CA VAL A 63 2.65 -5.25 -12.57
C VAL A 63 3.35 -6.61 -12.46
N VAL A 64 3.11 -7.28 -11.34
CA VAL A 64 3.52 -8.66 -11.05
C VAL A 64 2.27 -9.52 -11.06
N THR A 65 2.18 -10.47 -11.98
CA THR A 65 1.01 -11.35 -12.13
C THR A 65 1.38 -12.83 -12.02
N SER A 66 0.39 -13.69 -11.94
CA SER A 66 0.51 -15.14 -11.86
C SER A 66 -0.42 -15.79 -12.89
N PRO A 67 -0.10 -16.97 -13.43
CA PRO A 67 -0.97 -17.68 -14.37
C PRO A 67 -2.24 -18.23 -13.72
N GLN A 68 -2.34 -18.19 -12.40
CA GLN A 68 -3.50 -18.60 -11.62
C GLN A 68 -3.61 -17.75 -10.35
N ASN A 69 -4.80 -17.67 -9.78
CA ASN A 69 -4.99 -17.07 -8.46
C ASN A 69 -4.21 -17.87 -7.41
N VAL A 70 -3.29 -17.20 -6.70
CA VAL A 70 -2.43 -17.81 -5.68
C VAL A 70 -2.89 -17.47 -4.26
N GLY A 71 -3.88 -16.61 -4.13
CA GLY A 71 -4.44 -16.14 -2.87
C GLY A 71 -3.67 -14.99 -2.25
N MET A 72 -4.36 -14.30 -1.35
CA MET A 72 -3.93 -13.03 -0.77
C MET A 72 -2.49 -13.09 -0.19
N HIS A 73 -2.18 -14.07 0.65
CA HIS A 73 -0.86 -14.15 1.31
C HIS A 73 0.29 -14.36 0.33
N ALA A 74 0.13 -15.27 -0.63
CA ALA A 74 1.17 -15.51 -1.64
C ALA A 74 1.30 -14.32 -2.59
N ASN A 75 0.19 -13.64 -2.90
CA ASN A 75 0.20 -12.42 -3.70
C ASN A 75 0.92 -11.28 -2.99
N TYR A 76 0.67 -11.05 -1.70
CA TYR A 76 1.41 -10.09 -0.89
C TYR A 76 2.91 -10.39 -0.89
N ARG A 77 3.28 -11.63 -0.57
CA ARG A 77 4.68 -12.03 -0.50
C ARG A 77 5.44 -11.71 -1.80
N ARG A 78 4.96 -12.18 -2.94
CA ARG A 78 5.63 -11.94 -4.23
C ARG A 78 5.68 -10.45 -4.60
N THR A 79 4.67 -9.67 -4.21
CA THR A 79 4.63 -8.24 -4.48
C THR A 79 5.65 -7.50 -3.62
N ILE A 80 5.75 -7.84 -2.32
CA ILE A 80 6.76 -7.31 -1.40
C ILE A 80 8.18 -7.66 -1.88
N GLU A 81 8.42 -8.92 -2.27
CA GLU A 81 9.72 -9.36 -2.80
C GLU A 81 10.12 -8.58 -4.07
N ALA A 82 9.14 -8.18 -4.88
CA ALA A 82 9.36 -7.38 -6.07
C ALA A 82 9.62 -5.89 -5.77
N CYS A 83 9.28 -5.36 -4.59
CA CYS A 83 9.54 -3.99 -4.18
C CYS A 83 11.04 -3.69 -4.05
N ARG A 84 11.49 -2.49 -4.47
CA ARG A 84 12.90 -2.08 -4.47
C ARG A 84 13.20 -0.92 -3.52
N GLY A 85 12.17 -0.26 -3.00
CA GLY A 85 12.29 0.87 -2.08
C GLY A 85 12.86 0.44 -0.71
N GLU A 86 13.43 1.38 0.00
CA GLU A 86 13.87 1.20 1.39
C GLU A 86 12.67 1.02 2.32
N TYR A 87 11.57 1.72 2.00
CA TYR A 87 10.29 1.63 2.70
C TYR A 87 9.24 0.99 1.80
N ILE A 88 8.30 0.28 2.42
CA ILE A 88 7.11 -0.27 1.78
C ILE A 88 5.87 0.36 2.43
N ALA A 89 5.05 1.02 1.61
CA ALA A 89 3.69 1.43 1.95
C ALA A 89 2.73 0.37 1.43
N MET A 90 1.80 -0.07 2.28
CA MET A 90 0.80 -1.07 1.89
C MET A 90 -0.46 -0.38 1.38
N LEU A 91 -1.05 -0.91 0.31
CA LEU A 91 -2.32 -0.44 -0.24
C LEU A 91 -3.03 -1.59 -0.94
N ASP A 92 -4.31 -1.77 -0.69
CA ASP A 92 -5.12 -2.72 -1.44
C ASP A 92 -5.79 -2.03 -2.64
N GLY A 93 -6.06 -2.76 -3.71
CA GLY A 93 -6.55 -2.21 -4.97
C GLY A 93 -7.97 -1.63 -4.92
N ASP A 94 -8.68 -1.78 -3.79
CA ASP A 94 -9.99 -1.20 -3.48
C ASP A 94 -9.93 -0.05 -2.45
N ASP A 95 -8.71 0.28 -1.97
CA ASP A 95 -8.43 1.42 -1.11
C ASP A 95 -7.72 2.55 -1.88
N TYR A 96 -7.62 3.74 -1.29
CA TYR A 96 -6.87 4.85 -1.87
C TYR A 96 -6.33 5.82 -0.80
N PHE A 97 -5.23 6.51 -1.11
CA PHE A 97 -4.68 7.55 -0.25
C PHE A 97 -5.48 8.84 -0.43
N SER A 98 -6.12 9.32 0.64
CA SER A 98 -6.93 10.54 0.61
C SER A 98 -6.13 11.82 0.76
N ASP A 99 -4.88 11.75 1.26
CA ASP A 99 -3.96 12.88 1.44
C ASP A 99 -2.75 12.73 0.51
N SER A 100 -2.52 13.72 -0.33
CA SER A 100 -1.40 13.74 -1.28
C SER A 100 -0.02 13.92 -0.62
N ASN A 101 0.06 14.24 0.66
CA ASN A 101 1.31 14.35 1.41
C ASN A 101 1.57 13.15 2.33
N LYS A 102 0.71 12.11 2.28
CA LYS A 102 0.79 10.96 3.20
C LYS A 102 2.19 10.34 3.22
N LEU A 103 2.75 10.00 2.07
CA LEU A 103 4.05 9.33 2.00
C LEU A 103 5.19 10.23 2.50
N GLN A 104 5.19 11.51 2.14
CA GLN A 104 6.17 12.48 2.62
C GLN A 104 6.16 12.59 4.15
N MET A 105 4.97 12.73 4.74
CA MET A 105 4.81 12.82 6.19
C MET A 105 5.23 11.54 6.91
N GLN A 106 4.90 10.37 6.36
CA GLN A 106 5.24 9.09 6.99
C GLN A 106 6.74 8.79 6.96
N VAL A 107 7.42 9.07 5.86
CA VAL A 107 8.88 8.93 5.77
C VAL A 107 9.55 9.86 6.78
N GLY A 108 9.18 11.14 6.81
CA GLY A 108 9.72 12.10 7.77
C GLY A 108 9.53 11.66 9.23
N ALA A 109 8.35 11.14 9.58
CA ALA A 109 8.05 10.66 10.93
C ALA A 109 8.88 9.42 11.31
N ILE A 110 9.10 8.47 10.39
CA ILE A 110 9.95 7.29 10.62
C ILE A 110 11.42 7.72 10.84
N GLU A 111 11.92 8.62 10.01
CA GLU A 111 13.32 9.09 10.09
C GLU A 111 13.56 9.89 11.37
N GLU A 112 12.68 10.83 11.71
CA GLU A 112 12.77 11.63 12.93
C GLU A 112 12.74 10.77 14.21
N ALA A 113 11.86 9.78 14.25
CA ALA A 113 11.70 8.89 15.40
C ALA A 113 12.72 7.74 15.43
N GLY A 114 13.47 7.48 14.36
CA GLY A 114 14.28 6.26 14.20
C GLY A 114 13.44 4.98 14.25
N ALA A 115 12.16 5.06 13.86
CA ALA A 115 11.21 3.97 13.96
C ALA A 115 11.37 2.95 12.82
N ALA A 116 10.87 1.73 13.03
CA ALA A 116 10.85 0.69 12.01
C ALA A 116 9.58 0.78 11.13
N MET A 117 8.50 1.31 11.66
CA MET A 117 7.24 1.52 10.96
C MET A 117 6.42 2.65 11.56
N CYS A 118 5.50 3.18 10.78
CA CYS A 118 4.45 4.06 11.25
C CYS A 118 3.12 3.73 10.56
N TYR A 119 2.04 4.23 11.11
CA TYR A 119 0.72 4.13 10.49
C TYR A 119 -0.10 5.40 10.72
N THR A 120 -1.09 5.62 9.90
CA THR A 120 -2.01 6.76 9.97
C THR A 120 -3.40 6.31 10.40
N ARG A 121 -4.31 7.26 10.55
CA ARG A 121 -5.74 6.95 10.61
C ARG A 121 -6.26 6.67 9.21
N SER A 122 -7.33 5.88 9.13
CA SER A 122 -8.09 5.66 7.90
C SER A 122 -9.47 6.29 7.97
N GLU A 123 -10.03 6.56 6.81
CA GLU A 123 -11.44 6.89 6.63
C GLU A 123 -12.17 5.67 6.05
N ARG A 124 -13.11 5.12 6.80
CA ARG A 124 -14.03 4.10 6.29
C ARG A 124 -15.27 4.76 5.73
N LYS A 125 -15.47 4.65 4.43
CA LYS A 125 -16.64 5.22 3.74
C LYS A 125 -17.71 4.15 3.54
N SER A 126 -18.94 4.47 3.94
CA SER A 126 -20.14 3.74 3.56
C SER A 126 -21.05 4.64 2.73
N GLN A 127 -22.14 4.10 2.17
CA GLN A 127 -23.10 4.89 1.40
C GLN A 127 -23.68 6.11 2.15
N THR A 128 -23.71 6.06 3.48
CA THR A 128 -24.37 7.08 4.31
C THR A 128 -23.47 7.74 5.34
N LYS A 129 -22.24 7.24 5.55
CA LYS A 129 -21.37 7.71 6.64
C LYS A 129 -19.89 7.58 6.30
N ILE A 130 -19.12 8.59 6.73
CA ILE A 130 -17.67 8.51 6.83
C ILE A 130 -17.32 8.33 8.30
N THR A 131 -16.45 7.37 8.60
CA THR A 131 -15.98 7.10 9.96
C THR A 131 -14.46 7.09 9.96
N ILE A 132 -13.84 7.88 10.86
CA ILE A 132 -12.39 7.86 11.08
C ILE A 132 -12.06 6.67 11.99
N TYR A 133 -11.06 5.87 11.60
CA TYR A 133 -10.59 4.71 12.36
C TYR A 133 -9.05 4.78 12.57
N PRO A 134 -8.53 4.38 13.75
CA PRO A 134 -9.28 4.10 14.97
C PRO A 134 -9.90 5.36 15.56
N GLN A 135 -11.01 5.18 16.28
CA GLN A 135 -11.60 6.25 17.07
C GLN A 135 -10.79 6.45 18.36
N GLY A 136 -10.51 7.70 18.71
CA GLY A 136 -9.77 8.04 19.93
C GLY A 136 -8.25 8.14 19.71
N LYS A 137 -7.46 7.86 20.76
CA LYS A 137 -6.00 7.95 20.72
C LYS A 137 -5.41 6.80 19.91
N LEU A 138 -4.40 7.07 19.09
CA LEU A 138 -3.57 6.03 18.48
C LEU A 138 -2.81 5.30 19.59
N HIS A 139 -2.69 3.98 19.47
CA HIS A 139 -1.96 3.17 20.44
C HIS A 139 -0.46 3.34 20.25
N ASP A 140 0.26 3.55 21.35
CA ASP A 140 1.67 3.88 21.36
C ASP A 140 2.56 2.67 21.71
N SER A 141 1.94 1.52 22.03
CA SER A 141 2.68 0.33 22.46
C SER A 141 2.30 -0.92 21.65
N PHE A 142 3.25 -1.85 21.53
CA PHE A 142 3.01 -3.16 20.92
C PHE A 142 1.90 -3.95 21.65
N ALA A 143 1.81 -3.81 22.99
CA ALA A 143 0.76 -4.46 23.77
C ALA A 143 -0.64 -3.97 23.39
N ASP A 144 -0.79 -2.66 23.13
CA ASP A 144 -2.06 -2.08 22.69
C ASP A 144 -2.45 -2.61 21.31
N MET A 145 -1.50 -2.75 20.39
CA MET A 145 -1.74 -3.30 19.05
C MET A 145 -2.16 -4.79 19.08
N LEU A 146 -1.69 -5.57 20.06
CA LEU A 146 -2.12 -6.96 20.24
C LEU A 146 -3.57 -7.08 20.69
N ILE A 147 -4.07 -6.09 21.45
CA ILE A 147 -5.45 -6.07 21.96
C ILE A 147 -6.41 -5.56 20.89
N LEU A 148 -6.00 -4.53 20.16
CA LEU A 148 -6.81 -3.90 19.12
C LEU A 148 -5.90 -3.59 17.93
N ASN A 149 -5.96 -4.39 16.87
CA ASN A 149 -5.22 -4.09 15.63
C ASN A 149 -5.77 -2.79 15.02
N THR A 150 -5.11 -1.68 15.30
CA THR A 150 -5.49 -0.35 14.84
C THR A 150 -4.74 0.09 13.59
N ALA A 151 -3.70 -0.63 13.21
CA ALA A 151 -2.94 -0.39 11.99
C ALA A 151 -3.60 -1.13 10.82
N GLU A 152 -4.51 -0.45 10.13
CA GLU A 152 -5.07 -0.97 8.87
C GLU A 152 -3.97 -1.02 7.81
N ASN A 153 -4.05 -2.01 6.92
CA ASN A 153 -3.05 -2.28 5.90
C ASN A 153 -2.71 -1.00 5.09
N CYS A 154 -3.72 -0.35 4.51
CA CYS A 154 -3.58 0.87 3.71
C CYS A 154 -3.03 2.09 4.48
N THR A 155 -2.86 1.99 5.80
CA THR A 155 -2.31 3.07 6.63
C THR A 155 -0.83 2.92 6.93
N THR A 156 -0.24 1.74 6.70
CA THR A 156 1.11 1.39 7.15
C THR A 156 2.20 1.79 6.15
N LEU A 157 3.32 2.26 6.70
CA LEU A 157 4.61 2.38 6.04
C LEU A 157 5.67 1.75 6.95
N ALA A 158 6.51 0.85 6.41
CA ALA A 158 7.53 0.17 7.20
C ALA A 158 8.83 0.00 6.41
N ARG A 159 9.96 -0.18 7.13
CA ARG A 159 11.24 -0.54 6.52
C ARG A 159 11.13 -1.90 5.85
N ARG A 160 11.58 -1.97 4.60
CA ARG A 160 11.50 -3.18 3.76
C ARG A 160 12.25 -4.37 4.39
N ASP A 161 13.42 -4.14 4.95
CA ASP A 161 14.23 -5.20 5.57
C ASP A 161 13.52 -5.83 6.78
N MET A 162 12.75 -5.05 7.53
CA MET A 162 11.93 -5.54 8.62
C MET A 162 10.80 -6.43 8.12
N ILE A 163 10.07 -5.99 7.09
CA ILE A 163 8.96 -6.78 6.54
C ILE A 163 9.47 -8.13 6.01
N LEU A 164 10.57 -8.13 5.25
CA LEU A 164 11.11 -9.36 4.65
C LEU A 164 11.54 -10.40 5.68
N ARG A 165 12.05 -9.99 6.86
CA ARG A 165 12.40 -10.92 7.95
C ARG A 165 11.23 -11.74 8.50
N TYR A 166 10.00 -11.29 8.31
CA TYR A 166 8.79 -12.01 8.77
C TYR A 166 8.21 -12.96 7.72
N TYR A 167 8.70 -12.89 6.48
CA TYR A 167 8.28 -13.78 5.39
C TYR A 167 9.25 -14.92 5.10
N ASP A 168 10.43 -14.92 5.73
CA ASP A 168 11.41 -16.02 5.73
C ASP A 168 11.10 -17.03 6.85
#